data_6c65a76d16fa469957d99881ee090787
#
_entry.id   6c65a76d16fa469957d99881ee090787
#
_cell.length_a   1.000
_cell.length_b   1.000
_cell.length_c   1.000
_cell.angle_alpha   90.00
_cell.angle_beta   90.00
_cell.angle_gamma   90.00
#
_symmetry.space_group_name_H-M   'P 1'
#
loop_
_entity.id
_entity.type
_entity.pdbx_description
1 polymer ?
#
loop_
_entity_poly.entity_id
_entity_poly.type
_entity_poly.pdbx_seq_one_letter_code
_entity_poly.pdbx_strand_id
1 'polypeptide(L)'
;EWLDNLPLQQKSVLDFGCGSGILALAALKLGCAAATATDNDPQAVTATRQNAIRNEVSERLTVQHSSQPIDVRFDVVVANILAGPLIELAETISSKVAEGGFITLSGVLCEQADEVMAAYRQRIEFEPAVFREQDGQTWARLTGTRS
;
A
#
# COMPACT_ATOMS: atom_id res chain seq x y z
N GLU A 1 -5.82 -0.44 -13.02
CA GLU A 1 -5.28 -1.78 -13.02
C GLU A 1 -5.82 -2.59 -11.85
N TRP A 2 -4.93 -3.19 -11.03
CA TRP A 2 -5.41 -4.00 -9.92
C TRP A 2 -6.16 -3.20 -8.86
N LEU A 3 -5.88 -1.91 -8.72
CA LEU A 3 -6.67 -1.04 -7.82
C LEU A 3 -8.13 -0.98 -8.21
N ASP A 4 -8.44 -1.09 -9.50
CA ASP A 4 -9.82 -1.08 -9.98
C ASP A 4 -10.65 -2.23 -9.42
N ASN A 5 -10.00 -3.29 -8.99
CA ASN A 5 -10.66 -4.49 -8.47
C ASN A 5 -10.82 -4.47 -6.95
N LEU A 6 -10.34 -3.41 -6.29
CA LEU A 6 -10.47 -3.27 -4.84
C LEU A 6 -11.73 -2.47 -4.49
N PRO A 7 -12.39 -2.78 -3.36
CA PRO A 7 -13.57 -2.04 -2.93
C PRO A 7 -13.18 -0.71 -2.29
N LEU A 8 -12.77 0.28 -3.09
CA LEU A 8 -12.23 1.55 -2.61
C LEU A 8 -13.26 2.61 -2.28
N GLN A 9 -14.48 2.48 -2.77
CA GLN A 9 -15.53 3.50 -2.59
C GLN A 9 -15.77 3.78 -1.10
N GLN A 10 -15.60 5.05 -0.69
CA GLN A 10 -15.83 5.51 0.68
C GLN A 10 -14.84 4.91 1.70
N LYS A 11 -13.75 4.31 1.26
CA LYS A 11 -12.76 3.68 2.14
C LYS A 11 -11.59 4.59 2.42
N SER A 12 -10.91 4.37 3.55
CA SER A 12 -9.64 5.01 3.85
C SER A 12 -8.49 4.14 3.33
N VAL A 13 -7.49 4.77 2.75
CA VAL A 13 -6.36 4.08 2.11
C VAL A 13 -5.04 4.60 2.67
N LEU A 14 -4.15 3.70 3.02
CA LEU A 14 -2.76 4.02 3.34
C LEU A 14 -1.86 3.51 2.22
N ASP A 15 -1.06 4.39 1.64
CA ASP A 15 -0.01 4.05 0.68
C ASP A 15 1.33 4.11 1.41
N PHE A 16 1.83 2.94 1.79
CA PHE A 16 3.05 2.82 2.58
C PHE A 16 4.25 2.69 1.64
N GLY A 17 5.18 3.64 1.69
CA GLY A 17 6.28 3.74 0.74
C GLY A 17 5.78 4.33 -0.58
N CYS A 18 5.19 5.51 -0.53
CA CYS A 18 4.38 6.05 -1.63
C CYS A 18 5.16 6.46 -2.87
N GLY A 19 6.46 6.71 -2.79
CA GLY A 19 7.24 7.21 -3.92
C GLY A 19 6.68 8.52 -4.44
N SER A 20 6.20 8.53 -5.68
CA SER A 20 5.56 9.71 -6.28
C SER A 20 4.09 9.88 -5.90
N GLY A 21 3.53 8.92 -5.18
CA GLY A 21 2.13 8.97 -4.76
C GLY A 21 1.15 8.42 -5.78
N ILE A 22 1.61 7.73 -6.80
CA ILE A 22 0.74 7.24 -7.89
C ILE A 22 -0.39 6.37 -7.36
N LEU A 23 -0.12 5.46 -6.43
CA LEU A 23 -1.16 4.56 -5.90
C LEU A 23 -2.19 5.31 -5.05
N ALA A 24 -1.74 6.23 -4.19
CA ALA A 24 -2.64 7.05 -3.39
C ALA A 24 -3.52 7.92 -4.27
N LEU A 25 -2.94 8.53 -5.29
CA LEU A 25 -3.68 9.37 -6.23
C LEU A 25 -4.71 8.56 -7.02
N ALA A 26 -4.31 7.38 -7.48
CA ALA A 26 -5.23 6.48 -8.18
C ALA A 26 -6.39 6.07 -7.29
N ALA A 27 -6.12 5.74 -6.02
CA ALA A 27 -7.16 5.38 -5.06
C ALA A 27 -8.17 6.52 -4.88
N LEU A 28 -7.69 7.76 -4.77
CA LEU A 28 -8.57 8.93 -4.65
C LEU A 28 -9.42 9.14 -5.90
N LYS A 29 -8.84 8.93 -7.08
CA LYS A 29 -9.59 9.02 -8.34
C LYS A 29 -10.63 7.92 -8.48
N LEU A 30 -10.40 6.77 -7.84
CA LEU A 30 -11.34 5.65 -7.86
C LEU A 30 -12.42 5.74 -6.77
N GLY A 31 -12.43 6.81 -5.99
CA GLY A 31 -13.52 7.09 -5.08
C GLY A 31 -13.29 6.80 -3.62
N CYS A 32 -12.05 6.53 -3.18
CA CYS A 32 -11.81 6.38 -1.74
C CYS A 32 -12.09 7.71 -1.03
N ALA A 33 -12.50 7.64 0.23
CA ALA A 33 -12.89 8.83 0.99
C ALA A 33 -11.68 9.72 1.28
N ALA A 34 -10.57 9.10 1.71
CA ALA A 34 -9.35 9.79 2.04
C ALA A 34 -8.16 8.83 1.91
N ALA A 35 -7.00 9.36 1.64
CA ALA A 35 -5.78 8.58 1.58
C ALA A 35 -4.69 9.24 2.41
N THR A 36 -3.80 8.42 2.97
CA THR A 36 -2.57 8.86 3.60
C THR A 36 -1.42 8.21 2.85
N ALA A 37 -0.43 9.00 2.50
CA ALA A 37 0.76 8.52 1.83
C ALA A 37 1.98 8.80 2.72
N THR A 38 2.84 7.82 2.88
CA THR A 38 4.02 7.96 3.73
C THR A 38 5.24 7.38 3.02
N ASP A 39 6.40 8.00 3.23
CA ASP A 39 7.67 7.53 2.70
C ASP A 39 8.80 8.00 3.61
N ASN A 40 9.90 7.26 3.60
CA ASN A 40 11.08 7.64 4.36
C ASN A 40 12.00 8.61 3.59
N ASP A 41 11.71 8.86 2.32
CA ASP A 41 12.46 9.79 1.48
C ASP A 41 11.75 11.14 1.43
N PRO A 42 12.37 12.23 1.93
CA PRO A 42 11.76 13.56 1.87
C PRO A 42 11.42 14.00 0.44
N GLN A 43 12.18 13.56 -0.55
CA GLN A 43 11.88 13.89 -1.95
C GLN A 43 10.60 13.22 -2.42
N ALA A 44 10.35 11.98 -1.98
CA ALA A 44 9.11 11.28 -2.29
C ALA A 44 7.91 12.01 -1.66
N VAL A 45 8.03 12.44 -0.43
CA VAL A 45 6.99 13.21 0.26
C VAL A 45 6.66 14.50 -0.52
N THR A 46 7.69 15.24 -0.93
CA THR A 46 7.52 16.46 -1.72
C THR A 46 6.85 16.18 -3.06
N ALA A 47 7.33 15.15 -3.76
CA ALA A 47 6.78 14.78 -5.08
C ALA A 47 5.30 14.39 -4.97
N THR A 48 4.94 13.65 -3.93
CA THR A 48 3.55 13.24 -3.70
C THR A 48 2.67 14.46 -3.46
N ARG A 49 3.12 15.41 -2.64
CA ARG A 49 2.36 16.65 -2.40
C ARG A 49 2.15 17.44 -3.67
N GLN A 50 3.18 17.57 -4.50
CA GLN A 50 3.08 18.29 -5.76
C GLN A 50 2.10 17.61 -6.72
N ASN A 51 2.16 16.31 -6.81
CA ASN A 51 1.26 15.53 -7.66
C ASN A 51 -0.19 15.62 -7.18
N ALA A 52 -0.41 15.65 -5.87
CA ALA A 52 -1.75 15.81 -5.30
C ALA A 52 -2.36 17.16 -5.69
N ILE A 53 -1.56 18.23 -5.66
CA ILE A 53 -2.02 19.56 -6.08
C ILE A 53 -2.38 19.54 -7.56
N ARG A 54 -1.53 18.99 -8.42
CA ARG A 54 -1.78 18.92 -9.87
C ARG A 54 -3.05 18.14 -10.20
N ASN A 55 -3.38 17.13 -9.40
CA ASN A 55 -4.55 16.27 -9.63
C ASN A 55 -5.77 16.72 -8.83
N GLU A 56 -5.68 17.84 -8.12
CA GLU A 56 -6.80 18.43 -7.39
C GLU A 56 -7.39 17.53 -6.32
N VAL A 57 -6.54 16.73 -5.66
CA VAL A 57 -6.97 15.81 -4.60
C VAL A 57 -6.28 16.09 -3.26
N SER A 58 -5.56 17.23 -3.15
CA SER A 58 -4.77 17.54 -1.96
C SER A 58 -5.61 17.64 -0.68
N GLU A 59 -6.89 17.99 -0.77
CA GLU A 59 -7.77 18.08 0.39
C GLU A 59 -8.10 16.74 1.00
N ARG A 60 -8.03 15.67 0.20
CA ARG A 60 -8.35 14.31 0.65
C ARG A 60 -7.11 13.46 0.87
N LEU A 61 -5.91 14.05 0.72
CA LEU A 61 -4.65 13.33 0.85
C LEU A 61 -3.82 13.93 1.99
N THR A 62 -3.42 13.09 2.93
CA THR A 62 -2.42 13.42 3.94
C THR A 62 -1.10 12.83 3.49
N VAL A 63 -0.05 13.63 3.42
CA VAL A 63 1.28 13.19 3.04
C VAL A 63 2.24 13.46 4.19
N GLN A 64 2.97 12.45 4.61
CA GLN A 64 3.88 12.62 5.73
C GLN A 64 5.10 11.71 5.62
N HIS A 65 6.18 12.09 6.31
CA HIS A 65 7.38 11.27 6.41
C HIS A 65 7.09 10.07 7.31
N SER A 66 7.72 8.92 7.00
CA SER A 66 7.48 7.68 7.73
C SER A 66 7.90 7.73 9.20
N SER A 67 8.73 8.71 9.59
CA SER A 67 9.09 8.92 11.00
C SER A 67 7.93 9.50 11.82
N GLN A 68 6.93 10.08 11.19
CA GLN A 68 5.76 10.61 11.87
C GLN A 68 4.81 9.47 12.22
N PRO A 69 4.32 9.41 13.47
CA PRO A 69 3.45 8.31 13.87
C PRO A 69 2.10 8.36 13.16
N ILE A 70 1.55 7.16 12.92
CA ILE A 70 0.20 6.98 12.38
C ILE A 70 -0.55 6.16 13.43
N ASP A 71 -1.52 6.78 14.08
CA ASP A 71 -2.25 6.17 15.20
C ASP A 71 -3.61 5.61 14.80
N VAL A 72 -3.94 5.65 13.51
CA VAL A 72 -5.22 5.15 13.02
C VAL A 72 -4.99 3.94 12.14
N ARG A 73 -6.06 3.17 11.92
CA ARG A 73 -6.06 2.04 11.00
C ARG A 73 -6.83 2.43 9.74
N PHE A 74 -6.56 1.70 8.66
CA PHE A 74 -7.11 2.00 7.35
C PHE A 74 -7.89 0.80 6.82
N ASP A 75 -8.92 1.08 6.05
CA ASP A 75 -9.71 0.04 5.40
C ASP A 75 -8.88 -0.71 4.34
N VAL A 76 -7.96 0.00 3.69
CA VAL A 76 -7.09 -0.58 2.67
C VAL A 76 -5.66 -0.06 2.88
N VAL A 77 -4.71 -0.98 2.92
CA VAL A 77 -3.28 -0.65 2.97
C VAL A 77 -2.62 -1.19 1.72
N VAL A 78 -1.90 -0.34 1.01
CA VAL A 78 -1.12 -0.75 -0.15
C VAL A 78 0.35 -0.45 0.11
N ALA A 79 1.22 -1.36 -0.28
CA ALA A 79 2.65 -1.18 -0.16
C ALA A 79 3.33 -1.79 -1.39
N ASN A 80 4.01 -0.95 -2.15
CA ASN A 80 4.77 -1.36 -3.32
C ASN A 80 6.24 -1.07 -3.07
N ILE A 81 6.86 -1.91 -2.26
CA ILE A 81 8.26 -1.80 -1.87
C ILE A 81 8.92 -3.17 -1.95
N LEU A 82 10.24 -3.21 -1.81
CA LEU A 82 11.01 -4.45 -1.92
C LEU A 82 10.67 -5.44 -0.80
N ALA A 83 10.93 -6.72 -1.05
CA ALA A 83 10.61 -7.79 -0.13
C ALA A 83 11.30 -7.63 1.24
N GLY A 84 12.56 -7.23 1.27
CA GLY A 84 13.29 -7.03 2.52
C GLY A 84 12.57 -6.08 3.48
N PRO A 85 12.32 -4.84 3.08
CA PRO A 85 11.55 -3.90 3.89
C PRO A 85 10.13 -4.39 4.22
N LEU A 86 9.45 -5.09 3.31
CA LEU A 86 8.13 -5.65 3.59
C LEU A 86 8.19 -6.65 4.75
N ILE A 87 9.22 -7.47 4.80
CA ILE A 87 9.39 -8.45 5.89
C ILE A 87 9.77 -7.76 7.19
N GLU A 88 10.73 -6.84 7.13
CA GLU A 88 11.17 -6.11 8.32
C GLU A 88 10.05 -5.31 8.97
N LEU A 89 9.18 -4.71 8.18
CA LEU A 89 8.12 -3.82 8.63
C LEU A 89 6.76 -4.53 8.70
N ALA A 90 6.73 -5.87 8.63
CA ALA A 90 5.49 -6.62 8.56
C ALA A 90 4.55 -6.32 9.73
N GLU A 91 5.07 -6.27 10.95
CA GLU A 91 4.24 -5.96 12.11
C GLU A 91 3.68 -4.54 12.04
N THR A 92 4.51 -3.57 11.69
CA THR A 92 4.09 -2.18 11.56
C THR A 92 3.02 -2.04 10.48
N ILE A 93 3.28 -2.56 9.28
CA ILE A 93 2.36 -2.42 8.15
C ILE A 93 1.03 -3.14 8.43
N SER A 94 1.09 -4.39 8.89
CA SER A 94 -0.12 -5.16 9.16
C SER A 94 -0.96 -4.56 10.29
N SER A 95 -0.33 -3.89 11.25
CA SER A 95 -1.04 -3.23 12.34
C SER A 95 -1.87 -2.03 11.86
N LYS A 96 -1.60 -1.51 10.67
CA LYS A 96 -2.35 -0.38 10.11
C LYS A 96 -3.62 -0.81 9.37
N VAL A 97 -3.82 -2.10 9.17
CA VAL A 97 -5.02 -2.62 8.51
C VAL A 97 -6.13 -2.75 9.55
N ALA A 98 -7.28 -2.16 9.29
CA ALA A 98 -8.45 -2.29 10.16
C ALA A 98 -9.00 -3.71 10.11
N GLU A 99 -9.72 -4.13 11.17
CA GLU A 99 -10.40 -5.42 11.15
C GLU A 99 -11.36 -5.48 9.96
N GLY A 100 -11.28 -6.57 9.20
CA GLY A 100 -12.06 -6.70 7.97
C GLY A 100 -11.48 -5.93 6.79
N GLY A 101 -10.39 -5.20 7.00
CA GLY A 101 -9.75 -4.43 5.95
C GLY A 101 -8.86 -5.29 5.05
N PHE A 102 -8.37 -4.68 3.99
CA PHE A 102 -7.53 -5.33 2.98
C PHE A 102 -6.11 -4.80 3.00
N ILE A 103 -5.19 -5.66 2.60
CA ILE A 103 -3.80 -5.26 2.35
C ILE A 103 -3.38 -5.82 1.00
N THR A 104 -2.65 -5.02 0.24
CA THR A 104 -2.03 -5.47 -1.01
C THR A 104 -0.56 -5.11 -1.00
N LEU A 105 0.28 -6.12 -1.20
CA LEU A 105 1.73 -5.98 -1.24
C LEU A 105 2.22 -6.28 -2.65
N SER A 106 3.09 -5.44 -3.19
CA SER A 106 3.69 -5.64 -4.50
C SER A 106 5.16 -5.19 -4.46
N GLY A 107 5.86 -5.35 -5.59
CA GLY A 107 7.31 -5.13 -5.62
C GLY A 107 8.08 -6.36 -5.16
N VAL A 108 7.44 -7.53 -5.14
CA VAL A 108 7.98 -8.79 -4.65
C VAL A 108 8.21 -9.72 -5.84
N LEU A 109 9.38 -10.33 -5.93
CA LEU A 109 9.64 -11.37 -6.93
C LEU A 109 8.91 -12.65 -6.54
N CYS A 110 8.55 -13.48 -7.53
CA CYS A 110 7.79 -14.71 -7.27
C CYS A 110 8.47 -15.63 -6.27
N GLU A 111 9.79 -15.75 -6.31
CA GLU A 111 10.55 -16.58 -5.38
C GLU A 111 10.57 -16.04 -3.95
N GLN A 112 10.17 -14.78 -3.74
CA GLN A 112 10.12 -14.14 -2.43
C GLN A 112 8.71 -14.17 -1.82
N ALA A 113 7.70 -14.53 -2.60
CA ALA A 113 6.30 -14.41 -2.20
C ALA A 113 5.96 -15.16 -0.91
N ASP A 114 6.41 -16.42 -0.79
CA ASP A 114 6.10 -17.24 0.38
C ASP A 114 6.72 -16.68 1.66
N GLU A 115 7.93 -16.17 1.58
CA GLU A 115 8.61 -15.57 2.72
C GLU A 115 7.92 -14.29 3.18
N VAL A 116 7.50 -13.46 2.23
CA VAL A 116 6.76 -12.24 2.55
C VAL A 116 5.42 -12.59 3.20
N MET A 117 4.65 -13.49 2.61
CA MET A 117 3.35 -13.89 3.18
C MET A 117 3.51 -14.46 4.59
N ALA A 118 4.56 -15.26 4.81
CA ALA A 118 4.81 -15.85 6.12
C ALA A 118 5.00 -14.78 7.20
N ALA A 119 5.63 -13.66 6.87
CA ALA A 119 5.85 -12.56 7.81
C ALA A 119 4.55 -11.88 8.27
N TYR A 120 3.47 -12.00 7.49
CA TYR A 120 2.19 -11.34 7.76
C TYR A 120 1.11 -12.28 8.28
N ARG A 121 1.36 -13.60 8.33
CA ARG A 121 0.31 -14.60 8.62
C ARG A 121 -0.36 -14.47 9.97
N GLN A 122 0.27 -13.87 10.94
CA GLN A 122 -0.34 -13.71 12.25
C GLN A 122 -1.58 -12.84 12.23
N ARG A 123 -1.66 -11.91 11.28
CA ARG A 123 -2.77 -10.95 11.20
C ARG A 123 -3.52 -10.99 9.87
N ILE A 124 -2.88 -11.48 8.83
CA ILE A 124 -3.40 -11.40 7.46
C ILE A 124 -3.64 -12.79 6.90
N GLU A 125 -4.81 -13.01 6.36
CA GLU A 125 -5.15 -14.19 5.59
C GLU A 125 -5.08 -13.83 4.11
N PHE A 126 -4.13 -14.44 3.41
CA PHE A 126 -3.88 -14.12 2.01
C PHE A 126 -4.71 -14.98 1.06
N GLU A 127 -5.14 -14.36 -0.03
CA GLU A 127 -5.61 -15.07 -1.22
C GLU A 127 -4.41 -15.65 -1.97
N PRO A 128 -4.61 -16.58 -2.91
CA PRO A 128 -3.51 -17.05 -3.73
C PRO A 128 -2.80 -15.89 -4.42
N ALA A 129 -1.47 -15.92 -4.43
CA ALA A 129 -0.67 -14.87 -5.05
C ALA A 129 -0.97 -14.79 -6.55
N VAL A 130 -0.96 -13.56 -7.08
CA VAL A 130 -1.11 -13.31 -8.51
C VAL A 130 0.27 -13.00 -9.07
N PHE A 131 0.65 -13.69 -10.12
CA PHE A 131 1.97 -13.54 -10.73
C PHE A 131 1.86 -12.85 -12.08
N ARG A 132 2.85 -12.01 -12.38
CA ARG A 132 2.92 -11.29 -13.63
C ARG A 132 4.37 -11.24 -14.11
N GLU A 133 4.59 -11.62 -15.35
CA GLU A 133 5.92 -11.53 -15.97
C GLU A 133 6.10 -10.14 -16.57
N GLN A 134 7.25 -9.54 -16.26
CA GLN A 134 7.62 -8.24 -16.81
C GLN A 134 9.14 -8.13 -16.86
N ASP A 135 9.68 -7.75 -18.00
CA ASP A 135 11.13 -7.54 -18.21
C ASP A 135 11.97 -8.76 -17.82
N GLY A 136 11.48 -9.95 -18.15
CA GLY A 136 12.18 -11.21 -17.89
C GLY A 136 12.12 -11.71 -16.46
N GLN A 137 11.34 -11.05 -15.60
CA GLN A 137 11.13 -11.46 -14.20
C GLN A 137 9.66 -11.65 -13.91
N THR A 138 9.37 -12.55 -12.98
CA THR A 138 7.99 -12.78 -12.53
C THR A 138 7.79 -12.10 -11.18
N TRP A 139 6.85 -11.18 -11.14
CA TRP A 139 6.49 -10.40 -9.96
C TRP A 139 5.21 -10.95 -9.34
N ALA A 140 5.13 -10.85 -8.02
CA ALA A 140 3.97 -11.31 -7.27
C ALA A 140 3.21 -10.12 -6.69
N ARG A 141 1.89 -10.22 -6.69
CA ARG A 141 1.01 -9.32 -5.94
C ARG A 141 0.27 -10.16 -4.90
N LEU A 142 0.37 -9.73 -3.66
CA LEU A 142 -0.16 -10.47 -2.51
C LEU A 142 -1.29 -9.65 -1.90
N THR A 143 -2.50 -10.18 -1.94
CA THR A 143 -3.68 -9.52 -1.39
C THR A 143 -4.26 -10.37 -0.28
N GLY A 144 -4.58 -9.74 0.84
CA GLY A 144 -5.15 -10.44 1.98
C GLY A 144 -6.12 -9.58 2.77
N THR A 145 -6.73 -10.21 3.76
CA THR A 145 -7.73 -9.58 4.62
C THR A 145 -7.30 -9.76 6.06
N ARG A 146 -7.52 -8.75 6.88
CA ARG A 146 -7.34 -8.86 8.32
C ARG A 146 -8.64 -9.33 8.96
N SER A 147 -8.58 -10.45 9.63
CA SER A 147 -9.74 -11.00 10.35
C SER A 147 -10.04 -10.28 11.66
#